data_f55c697d3aeea01cfc9f0b5ca1510eb4
#
_entry.id   f55c697d3aeea01cfc9f0b5ca1510eb4
#
_cell.length_a   1.000
_cell.length_b   1.000
_cell.length_c   1.000
_cell.angle_alpha   90.00
_cell.angle_beta   90.00
_cell.angle_gamma   90.00
#
_symmetry.space_group_name_H-M   'P 1'
#
loop_
_entity.id
_entity.type
_entity.pdbx_description
1 polymer ?
#
loop_
_entity_poly.entity_id
_entity_poly.type
_entity_poly.pdbx_seq_one_letter_code
_entity_poly.pdbx_strand_id
1 'polypeptide(L)'
;MTSKELNEKLLQAIPELKVSFNDFTSWQEGIETGSHTIFENIVVPFSIDIIENEKDDVIGRLFKLVEEMIVSKDEYAQEVVQLSFLEPLKAEHGDEYDFSKIMLKETYSLFSSLEF
;
A
#
# COMPACT_ATOMS: atom_id res chain seq x y z
N MET A 1 -10.98 7.74 -9.46
CA MET A 1 -11.32 6.59 -8.58
C MET A 1 -11.68 7.11 -7.19
N THR A 2 -12.71 6.55 -6.58
CA THR A 2 -13.10 6.92 -5.21
C THR A 2 -12.35 6.09 -4.20
N SER A 3 -12.37 6.52 -2.92
CA SER A 3 -11.82 5.70 -1.82
C SER A 3 -12.50 4.34 -1.77
N LYS A 4 -13.82 4.28 -1.96
CA LYS A 4 -14.54 3.01 -1.97
C LYS A 4 -13.99 2.06 -3.03
N GLU A 5 -13.84 2.54 -4.27
CA GLU A 5 -13.30 1.73 -5.37
C GLU A 5 -11.88 1.27 -5.10
N LEU A 6 -11.03 2.14 -4.59
CA LEU A 6 -9.65 1.81 -4.28
C LEU A 6 -9.55 0.80 -3.13
N ASN A 7 -10.35 1.01 -2.08
CA ASN A 7 -10.40 0.08 -0.94
C ASN A 7 -10.91 -1.30 -1.38
N GLU A 8 -11.91 -1.35 -2.28
CA GLU A 8 -12.41 -2.62 -2.84
C GLU A 8 -11.31 -3.35 -3.61
N LYS A 9 -10.53 -2.64 -4.43
CA LYS A 9 -9.41 -3.24 -5.16
C LYS A 9 -8.36 -3.79 -4.20
N LEU A 10 -8.07 -3.05 -3.14
CA LEU A 10 -7.12 -3.49 -2.12
C LEU A 10 -7.58 -4.82 -1.48
N LEU A 11 -8.84 -4.89 -1.06
CA LEU A 11 -9.36 -6.10 -0.40
C LEU A 11 -9.51 -7.28 -1.36
N GLN A 12 -9.74 -7.03 -2.65
CA GLN A 12 -9.75 -8.07 -3.66
C GLN A 12 -8.35 -8.66 -3.89
N ALA A 13 -7.34 -7.79 -3.95
CA ALA A 13 -5.95 -8.23 -4.15
C ALA A 13 -5.38 -8.89 -2.90
N ILE A 14 -5.72 -8.38 -1.71
CA ILE A 14 -5.17 -8.82 -0.43
C ILE A 14 -6.32 -9.11 0.54
N PRO A 15 -7.04 -10.24 0.36
CA PRO A 15 -8.13 -10.59 1.28
C PRO A 15 -7.65 -10.82 2.71
N GLU A 16 -6.37 -11.08 2.91
CA GLU A 16 -5.76 -11.18 4.23
C GLU A 16 -5.89 -9.91 5.07
N LEU A 17 -6.13 -8.76 4.43
CA LEU A 17 -6.35 -7.48 5.13
C LEU A 17 -7.75 -7.33 5.71
N LYS A 18 -8.70 -8.20 5.35
CA LYS A 18 -10.12 -7.98 5.62
C LYS A 18 -10.44 -7.78 7.09
N VAL A 19 -9.85 -8.60 7.97
CA VAL A 19 -10.11 -8.47 9.42
C VAL A 19 -9.58 -7.16 9.96
N SER A 20 -8.32 -6.84 9.67
CA SER A 20 -7.71 -5.57 10.11
C SER A 20 -8.45 -4.36 9.55
N PHE A 21 -8.85 -4.44 8.29
CA PHE A 21 -9.61 -3.38 7.63
C PHE A 21 -10.95 -3.15 8.34
N ASN A 22 -11.70 -4.22 8.59
CA ASN A 22 -13.01 -4.11 9.24
C ASN A 22 -12.89 -3.59 10.66
N ASP A 23 -11.91 -4.07 11.42
CA ASP A 23 -11.67 -3.60 12.78
C ASP A 23 -11.34 -2.11 12.81
N PHE A 24 -10.44 -1.67 11.94
CA PHE A 24 -10.04 -0.27 11.88
C PHE A 24 -11.18 0.64 11.44
N THR A 25 -11.95 0.22 10.42
CA THR A 25 -12.99 1.07 9.84
C THR A 25 -14.31 1.03 10.57
N SER A 26 -14.48 0.14 11.56
CA SER A 26 -15.72 0.05 12.35
C SER A 26 -16.07 1.36 13.06
N TRP A 27 -15.06 2.18 13.35
CA TRP A 27 -15.22 3.48 14.01
C TRP A 27 -15.24 4.65 13.02
N GLN A 28 -15.24 4.36 11.71
CA GLN A 28 -15.17 5.34 10.65
C GLN A 28 -16.30 5.10 9.63
N GLU A 29 -15.98 5.10 8.35
CA GLU A 29 -16.96 5.02 7.28
C GLU A 29 -16.94 3.66 6.53
N GLY A 30 -16.39 2.62 7.15
CA GLY A 30 -16.33 1.30 6.53
C GLY A 30 -15.55 1.34 5.22
N ILE A 31 -16.13 0.76 4.17
CA ILE A 31 -15.48 0.67 2.84
C ILE A 31 -15.26 2.06 2.22
N GLU A 32 -15.93 3.08 2.68
CA GLU A 32 -15.78 4.46 2.19
C GLU A 32 -14.75 5.27 2.98
N THR A 33 -14.10 4.68 3.98
CA THR A 33 -13.01 5.34 4.71
C THR A 33 -11.94 5.78 3.73
N GLY A 34 -11.41 6.99 3.92
CA GLY A 34 -10.39 7.54 3.01
C GLY A 34 -9.22 6.61 2.79
N SER A 35 -8.85 6.37 1.54
CA SER A 35 -7.77 5.44 1.19
C SER A 35 -6.42 5.90 1.71
N HIS A 36 -6.18 7.22 1.84
CA HIS A 36 -4.97 7.73 2.47
C HIS A 36 -4.82 7.17 3.89
N THR A 37 -5.90 7.21 4.67
CA THR A 37 -5.93 6.70 6.04
C THR A 37 -5.70 5.19 6.08
N ILE A 38 -6.32 4.45 5.17
CA ILE A 38 -6.18 2.99 5.08
C ILE A 38 -4.73 2.61 4.75
N PHE A 39 -4.13 3.22 3.73
CA PHE A 39 -2.77 2.85 3.32
C PHE A 39 -1.76 3.20 4.40
N GLU A 40 -1.86 4.38 5.00
CA GLU A 40 -0.93 4.80 6.03
C GLU A 40 -1.02 3.94 7.30
N ASN A 41 -2.22 3.64 7.76
CA ASN A 41 -2.42 2.99 9.07
C ASN A 41 -2.55 1.48 9.01
N ILE A 42 -2.90 0.89 7.87
CA ILE A 42 -3.08 -0.56 7.72
C ILE A 42 -2.06 -1.14 6.77
N VAL A 43 -1.91 -0.61 5.57
CA VAL A 43 -1.09 -1.22 4.54
C VAL A 43 0.40 -1.10 4.84
N VAL A 44 0.86 0.04 5.34
CA VAL A 44 2.28 0.22 5.69
C VAL A 44 2.71 -0.80 6.76
N PRO A 45 2.04 -0.90 7.93
CA PRO A 45 2.43 -1.91 8.92
C PRO A 45 2.29 -3.34 8.40
N PHE A 46 1.25 -3.62 7.62
CA PHE A 46 1.04 -4.93 7.03
C PHE A 46 2.18 -5.32 6.09
N SER A 47 2.66 -4.36 5.29
CA SER A 47 3.76 -4.62 4.35
C SER A 47 5.04 -5.04 5.10
N ILE A 48 5.33 -4.42 6.21
CA ILE A 48 6.49 -4.77 7.04
C ILE A 48 6.31 -6.17 7.63
N ASP A 49 5.12 -6.47 8.13
CA ASP A 49 4.82 -7.79 8.69
C ASP A 49 5.03 -8.92 7.67
N ILE A 50 4.52 -8.76 6.46
CA ILE A 50 4.68 -9.79 5.43
C ILE A 50 6.12 -9.90 4.92
N ILE A 51 6.88 -8.80 4.91
CA ILE A 51 8.29 -8.83 4.54
C ILE A 51 9.09 -9.57 5.62
N GLU A 52 8.89 -9.24 6.89
CA GLU A 52 9.59 -9.89 7.99
C GLU A 52 9.29 -11.38 8.10
N ASN A 53 8.07 -11.79 7.76
CA ASN A 53 7.65 -13.19 7.82
C ASN A 53 7.78 -13.91 6.48
N GLU A 54 8.44 -13.27 5.50
CA GLU A 54 8.75 -13.87 4.20
C GLU A 54 7.51 -14.44 3.47
N LYS A 55 6.41 -13.72 3.51
CA LYS A 55 5.15 -14.08 2.85
C LYS A 55 5.19 -13.69 1.38
N ASP A 56 6.02 -14.39 0.60
CA ASP A 56 6.35 -14.01 -0.78
C ASP A 56 5.14 -13.87 -1.70
N ASP A 57 4.14 -14.73 -1.57
CA ASP A 57 2.92 -14.65 -2.36
C ASP A 57 2.17 -13.34 -2.09
N VAL A 58 2.00 -12.99 -0.82
CA VAL A 58 1.28 -11.77 -0.43
C VAL A 58 2.09 -10.54 -0.82
N ILE A 59 3.42 -10.57 -0.62
CA ILE A 59 4.32 -9.50 -1.06
C ILE A 59 4.14 -9.25 -2.55
N GLY A 60 4.16 -10.29 -3.35
CA GLY A 60 3.99 -10.18 -4.80
C GLY A 60 2.66 -9.56 -5.18
N ARG A 61 1.56 -9.99 -4.54
CA ARG A 61 0.23 -9.43 -4.83
C ARG A 61 0.12 -7.97 -4.41
N LEU A 62 0.68 -7.61 -3.26
CA LEU A 62 0.64 -6.23 -2.78
C LEU A 62 1.42 -5.30 -3.72
N PHE A 63 2.66 -5.63 -4.04
CA PHE A 63 3.49 -4.74 -4.86
C PHE A 63 3.07 -4.73 -6.32
N LYS A 64 2.40 -5.78 -6.81
CA LYS A 64 1.74 -5.74 -8.11
C LYS A 64 0.59 -4.72 -8.13
N LEU A 65 -0.23 -4.71 -7.09
CA LEU A 65 -1.30 -3.72 -6.96
C LEU A 65 -0.73 -2.30 -6.90
N VAL A 66 0.32 -2.10 -6.10
CA VAL A 66 0.98 -0.80 -5.99
C VAL A 66 1.51 -0.33 -7.35
N GLU A 67 2.15 -1.22 -8.11
CA GLU A 67 2.63 -0.89 -9.44
C GLU A 67 1.48 -0.50 -10.38
N GLU A 68 0.38 -1.24 -10.36
CA GLU A 68 -0.80 -0.94 -11.15
C GLU A 68 -1.37 0.44 -10.80
N MET A 69 -1.39 0.81 -9.53
CA MET A 69 -1.85 2.13 -9.09
C MET A 69 -0.94 3.24 -9.60
N ILE A 70 0.37 3.03 -9.59
CA ILE A 70 1.34 4.02 -10.05
C ILE A 70 1.24 4.25 -11.55
N VAL A 71 1.11 3.18 -12.34
CA VAL A 71 1.07 3.30 -13.80
C VAL A 71 -0.32 3.66 -14.31
N SER A 72 -1.34 3.62 -13.47
CA SER A 72 -2.69 4.05 -13.85
C SER A 72 -2.70 5.54 -14.13
N LYS A 73 -3.71 6.02 -14.87
CA LYS A 73 -3.89 7.45 -15.13
C LYS A 73 -4.76 8.10 -14.05
N ASP A 74 -5.04 7.40 -12.98
CA ASP A 74 -5.87 7.89 -11.89
C ASP A 74 -5.02 8.68 -10.89
N GLU A 75 -5.23 9.98 -10.83
CA GLU A 75 -4.46 10.87 -9.96
C GLU A 75 -4.64 10.54 -8.49
N TYR A 76 -5.84 10.15 -8.07
CA TYR A 76 -6.08 9.82 -6.67
C TYR A 76 -5.32 8.55 -6.25
N ALA A 77 -5.35 7.52 -7.10
CA ALA A 77 -4.61 6.28 -6.82
C ALA A 77 -3.11 6.55 -6.74
N GLN A 78 -2.56 7.35 -7.66
CA GLN A 78 -1.15 7.73 -7.65
C GLN A 78 -0.79 8.50 -6.39
N GLU A 79 -1.62 9.44 -5.99
CA GLU A 79 -1.41 10.27 -4.81
C GLU A 79 -1.44 9.43 -3.52
N VAL A 80 -2.41 8.52 -3.40
CA VAL A 80 -2.50 7.62 -2.24
C VAL A 80 -1.24 6.78 -2.11
N VAL A 81 -0.78 6.16 -3.19
CA VAL A 81 0.42 5.34 -3.16
C VAL A 81 1.64 6.16 -2.77
N GLN A 82 1.83 7.31 -3.39
CA GLN A 82 3.02 8.13 -3.10
C GLN A 82 3.00 8.67 -1.68
N LEU A 83 1.94 9.37 -1.30
CA LEU A 83 1.91 10.12 -0.04
C LEU A 83 1.62 9.26 1.18
N SER A 84 0.80 8.24 1.03
CA SER A 84 0.30 7.47 2.17
C SER A 84 0.84 6.06 2.25
N PHE A 85 1.63 5.61 1.28
CA PHE A 85 2.30 4.32 1.32
C PHE A 85 3.81 4.45 1.16
N LEU A 86 4.30 4.96 0.04
CA LEU A 86 5.74 4.98 -0.24
C LEU A 86 6.50 5.96 0.64
N GLU A 87 5.98 7.16 0.87
CA GLU A 87 6.66 8.14 1.73
C GLU A 87 6.79 7.66 3.17
N PRO A 88 5.71 7.23 3.85
CA PRO A 88 5.87 6.70 5.20
C PRO A 88 6.71 5.42 5.24
N LEU A 89 6.59 4.55 4.24
CA LEU A 89 7.39 3.34 4.18
C LEU A 89 8.89 3.67 4.12
N LYS A 90 9.28 4.61 3.27
CA LYS A 90 10.68 5.01 3.14
C LYS A 90 11.17 5.77 4.37
N ALA A 91 10.37 6.69 4.90
CA ALA A 91 10.74 7.47 6.08
C ALA A 91 10.99 6.58 7.30
N GLU A 92 10.14 5.57 7.48
CA GLU A 92 10.20 4.71 8.67
C GLU A 92 11.08 3.48 8.50
N HIS A 93 11.17 2.92 7.29
CA HIS A 93 11.80 1.62 7.04
C HIS A 93 12.74 1.58 5.83
N GLY A 94 13.04 2.74 5.24
CA GLY A 94 13.81 2.79 3.99
C GLY A 94 15.18 2.10 4.03
N ASP A 95 15.82 2.09 5.18
CA ASP A 95 17.15 1.51 5.38
C ASP A 95 17.11 0.09 5.97
N GLU A 96 15.93 -0.43 6.28
CA GLU A 96 15.81 -1.73 6.95
C GLU A 96 15.77 -2.91 5.99
N TYR A 97 15.30 -2.70 4.76
CA TYR A 97 15.08 -3.77 3.79
C TYR A 97 15.56 -3.37 2.41
N ASP A 98 15.93 -4.36 1.61
CA ASP A 98 16.26 -4.14 0.20
C ASP A 98 14.97 -4.19 -0.65
N PHE A 99 14.31 -3.06 -0.76
CA PHE A 99 13.06 -2.94 -1.49
C PHE A 99 13.21 -3.18 -3.00
N SER A 100 14.43 -3.11 -3.54
CA SER A 100 14.66 -3.38 -4.96
C SER A 100 14.30 -4.80 -5.36
N LYS A 101 14.28 -5.71 -4.41
CA LYS A 101 13.96 -7.13 -4.65
C LYS A 101 12.47 -7.41 -4.68
N ILE A 102 11.65 -6.51 -4.17
CA ILE A 102 10.22 -6.74 -4.01
C ILE A 102 9.36 -5.73 -4.76
N MET A 103 9.86 -4.54 -5.02
CA MET A 103 9.14 -3.52 -5.78
C MET A 103 9.35 -3.74 -7.28
N LEU A 104 8.27 -3.53 -8.05
CA LEU A 104 8.36 -3.55 -9.49
C LEU A 104 8.96 -2.23 -10.00
N LYS A 105 9.21 -2.16 -11.30
CA LYS A 105 10.04 -1.12 -11.91
C LYS A 105 9.61 0.31 -11.59
N GLU A 106 8.36 0.64 -11.84
CA GLU A 106 7.90 2.02 -11.67
C GLU A 106 7.77 2.39 -10.20
N THR A 107 7.37 1.42 -9.37
CA THR A 107 7.30 1.61 -7.92
C THR A 107 8.69 1.90 -7.36
N TYR A 108 9.70 1.11 -7.75
CA TYR A 108 11.04 1.30 -7.23
C TYR A 108 11.67 2.60 -7.72
N SER A 109 11.40 2.98 -8.96
CA SER A 109 11.85 4.26 -9.52
C SER A 109 11.31 5.44 -8.72
N LEU A 110 10.00 5.42 -8.44
CA LEU A 110 9.38 6.47 -7.63
C LEU A 110 9.91 6.46 -6.20
N PHE A 111 9.96 5.29 -5.58
CA PHE A 111 10.45 5.13 -4.21
C PHE A 111 11.87 5.68 -4.05
N SER A 112 12.75 5.34 -5.00
CA SER A 112 14.15 5.79 -4.98
C SER A 112 14.29 7.30 -5.14
N SER A 113 13.34 7.95 -5.84
CA SER A 113 13.38 9.40 -6.07
C SER A 113 12.89 10.22 -4.89
N LEU A 114 12.20 9.60 -3.93
CA LEU A 114 11.69 10.33 -2.77
C LEU A 114 12.82 10.77 -1.85
N GLU A 115 12.72 12.03 -1.39
CA GLU A 115 13.70 12.64 -0.50
C GLU A 115 13.04 13.13 0.79
N PHE A 116 13.76 12.99 1.90
CA PHE A 116 13.29 13.42 3.22
C PHE A 116 14.35 14.20 3.96
#